data_8ae8e9b107231987c2296cab4cbe42c5
#
_entry.id   8ae8e9b107231987c2296cab4cbe42c5
#
_cell.length_a   1.000
_cell.length_b   1.000
_cell.length_c   1.000
_cell.angle_alpha   90.00
_cell.angle_beta   90.00
_cell.angle_gamma   90.00
#
_symmetry.space_group_name_H-M   'P 1'
#
loop_
_entity.id
_entity.type
_entity.pdbx_description
1 polymer ?
#
loop_
_entity_poly.entity_id
_entity_poly.type
_entity_poly.pdbx_seq_one_letter_code
_entity_poly.pdbx_strand_id
1 'polypeptide(L)'
;MKRRFVMAAAAAALVPRSGSAQSPTSGAFPDRPVRFVVPYAPGGSTDTSSRIVADRLAQVLGQQIVVDNKPGAGTIIGTEFVLRSKPDGYTVLLTPAALIANAAFGTKTPYDIDKDLVPVLGFVDLPMLLAASNSAPFATVAEMKAWAAAQPGRTISYASAGVGSLTHL
;
A
#
# COMPACT_ATOMS: atom_id res chain seq x y z
N MET A 1 45.23 12.61 -74.24
CA MET A 1 45.01 13.95 -73.66
C MET A 1 43.72 13.99 -72.86
N LYS A 2 43.81 14.46 -71.59
CA LYS A 2 42.72 14.95 -70.68
C LYS A 2 41.90 13.87 -69.97
N ARG A 3 42.55 13.23 -68.98
CA ARG A 3 41.94 12.65 -67.76
C ARG A 3 42.15 13.63 -66.62
N ARG A 4 41.23 14.56 -66.37
CA ARG A 4 41.17 15.46 -65.19
C ARG A 4 39.80 16.10 -65.21
N PHE A 5 38.86 15.56 -64.38
CA PHE A 5 37.69 16.21 -63.87
C PHE A 5 36.65 15.18 -63.35
N VAL A 6 37.05 14.33 -62.42
CA VAL A 6 36.08 13.55 -61.63
C VAL A 6 36.66 13.40 -60.22
N MET A 7 36.76 14.45 -59.46
CA MET A 7 37.07 14.38 -58.01
C MET A 7 36.62 15.67 -57.30
N ALA A 8 35.34 15.99 -57.34
CA ALA A 8 34.81 17.11 -56.58
C ALA A 8 33.28 17.03 -56.31
N ALA A 9 32.81 15.85 -55.86
CA ALA A 9 31.38 15.75 -55.49
C ALA A 9 31.12 14.66 -54.44
N ALA A 10 31.95 14.57 -53.37
CA ALA A 10 31.73 13.59 -52.30
C ALA A 10 32.06 14.13 -50.90
N ALA A 11 31.81 15.41 -50.64
CA ALA A 11 32.13 16.05 -49.36
C ALA A 11 30.95 16.84 -48.72
N ALA A 12 29.70 16.46 -49.01
CA ALA A 12 28.54 17.24 -48.54
C ALA A 12 27.47 16.36 -47.87
N ALA A 13 27.83 15.33 -47.10
CA ALA A 13 26.83 14.47 -46.44
C ALA A 13 27.21 14.04 -45.01
N LEU A 14 27.93 14.87 -44.26
CA LEU A 14 28.17 14.68 -42.84
C LEU A 14 27.68 15.91 -42.06
N VAL A 15 26.39 16.21 -42.18
CA VAL A 15 25.75 17.08 -41.23
C VAL A 15 25.41 16.20 -40.02
N PRO A 16 26.02 16.40 -38.85
CA PRO A 16 25.57 15.73 -37.66
C PRO A 16 24.13 16.20 -37.40
N ARG A 17 23.17 15.30 -37.54
CA ARG A 17 21.84 15.50 -37.01
C ARG A 17 22.00 15.66 -35.49
N SER A 18 21.98 16.91 -35.03
CA SER A 18 21.80 17.22 -33.63
C SER A 18 20.48 16.57 -33.24
N GLY A 19 20.55 15.37 -32.68
CA GLY A 19 19.44 14.73 -32.02
C GLY A 19 18.99 15.72 -30.96
N SER A 20 17.82 16.32 -31.14
CA SER A 20 17.17 17.06 -30.08
C SER A 20 17.05 16.07 -28.91
N ALA A 21 17.92 16.20 -27.93
CA ALA A 21 17.72 15.58 -26.63
C ALA A 21 16.38 16.13 -26.17
N GLN A 22 15.32 15.33 -26.32
CA GLN A 22 14.06 15.61 -25.69
C GLN A 22 14.37 15.71 -24.19
N SER A 23 14.42 16.93 -23.68
CA SER A 23 14.35 17.14 -22.24
C SER A 23 13.19 16.30 -21.75
N PRO A 24 13.36 15.52 -20.69
CA PRO A 24 12.23 14.81 -20.10
C PRO A 24 11.20 15.90 -19.79
N THR A 25 10.14 15.94 -20.57
CA THR A 25 8.93 16.66 -20.22
C THR A 25 8.66 16.16 -18.81
N SER A 26 8.68 17.04 -17.81
CA SER A 26 8.23 16.74 -16.47
C SER A 26 6.77 16.32 -16.64
N GLY A 27 6.55 15.02 -16.89
CA GLY A 27 5.25 14.45 -17.14
C GLY A 27 4.38 14.75 -15.94
N ALA A 28 3.12 15.08 -16.19
CA ALA A 28 2.16 15.22 -15.12
C ALA A 28 2.18 13.93 -14.28
N PHE A 29 2.31 14.07 -12.96
CA PHE A 29 2.18 12.93 -12.04
C PHE A 29 0.75 12.39 -12.09
N PRO A 30 0.57 11.06 -12.13
CA PRO A 30 1.56 9.99 -12.30
C PRO A 30 1.87 9.70 -13.78
N ASP A 31 3.15 9.48 -14.13
CA ASP A 31 3.61 9.10 -15.46
C ASP A 31 3.84 7.57 -15.62
N ARG A 32 3.69 6.82 -14.55
CA ARG A 32 3.85 5.37 -14.47
C ARG A 32 2.93 4.77 -13.40
N PRO A 33 2.77 3.44 -13.33
CA PRO A 33 1.94 2.79 -12.34
C PRO A 33 2.30 3.17 -10.90
N VAL A 34 1.27 3.44 -10.08
CA VAL A 34 1.40 3.68 -8.65
C VAL A 34 1.18 2.37 -7.90
N ARG A 35 1.98 2.12 -6.87
CA ARG A 35 1.87 0.92 -6.03
C ARG A 35 1.17 1.26 -4.71
N PHE A 36 0.10 0.53 -4.43
CA PHE A 36 -0.59 0.52 -3.15
C PHE A 36 -0.14 -0.68 -2.33
N VAL A 37 0.62 -0.45 -1.27
CA VAL A 37 1.09 -1.49 -0.36
C VAL A 37 0.06 -1.70 0.73
N VAL A 38 -0.49 -2.90 0.81
CA VAL A 38 -1.45 -3.33 1.82
C VAL A 38 -0.75 -4.29 2.79
N PRO A 39 -0.57 -3.92 4.08
CA PRO A 39 0.20 -4.73 5.03
C PRO A 39 -0.61 -5.89 5.64
N TYR A 40 -1.55 -6.45 4.88
CA TYR A 40 -2.43 -7.56 5.24
C TYR A 40 -2.53 -8.58 4.14
N ALA A 41 -2.96 -9.80 4.50
CA ALA A 41 -3.22 -10.85 3.53
C ALA A 41 -4.32 -10.44 2.53
N PRO A 42 -4.25 -10.92 1.29
CA PRO A 42 -5.29 -10.70 0.29
C PRO A 42 -6.67 -11.20 0.77
N GLY A 43 -7.73 -10.54 0.31
CA GLY A 43 -9.12 -10.92 0.57
C GLY A 43 -9.72 -10.32 1.86
N GLY A 44 -8.93 -9.66 2.69
CA GLY A 44 -9.44 -8.92 3.85
C GLY A 44 -10.11 -7.60 3.46
N SER A 45 -10.77 -6.95 4.45
CA SER A 45 -11.48 -5.69 4.22
C SER A 45 -10.57 -4.57 3.67
N THR A 46 -9.34 -4.46 4.20
CA THR A 46 -8.37 -3.48 3.71
C THR A 46 -7.95 -3.76 2.26
N ASP A 47 -7.73 -5.01 1.90
CA ASP A 47 -7.37 -5.40 0.53
C ASP A 47 -8.52 -5.12 -0.44
N THR A 48 -9.74 -5.53 -0.08
CA THR A 48 -10.93 -5.33 -0.92
C THR A 48 -11.21 -3.84 -1.14
N SER A 49 -11.21 -3.02 -0.08
CA SER A 49 -11.42 -1.59 -0.20
C SER A 49 -10.29 -0.90 -1.00
N SER A 50 -9.05 -1.35 -0.80
CA SER A 50 -7.89 -0.84 -1.57
C SER A 50 -8.04 -1.09 -3.07
N ARG A 51 -8.52 -2.26 -3.48
CA ARG A 51 -8.75 -2.59 -4.91
C ARG A 51 -9.86 -1.75 -5.52
N ILE A 52 -10.98 -1.56 -4.79
CA ILE A 52 -12.07 -0.69 -5.24
C ILE A 52 -11.58 0.74 -5.47
N VAL A 53 -10.80 1.28 -4.54
CA VAL A 53 -10.21 2.62 -4.66
C VAL A 53 -9.18 2.67 -5.78
N ALA A 54 -8.32 1.65 -5.89
CA ALA A 54 -7.31 1.56 -6.95
C ALA A 54 -7.94 1.61 -8.34
N ASP A 55 -9.00 0.85 -8.57
CA ASP A 55 -9.71 0.82 -9.86
C ASP A 55 -10.30 2.20 -10.22
N ARG A 56 -10.88 2.90 -9.24
CA ARG A 56 -11.43 4.24 -9.45
C ARG A 56 -10.35 5.29 -9.68
N LEU A 57 -9.29 5.27 -8.90
CA LEU A 57 -8.16 6.18 -9.07
C LEU A 57 -7.44 5.95 -10.40
N ALA A 58 -7.30 4.70 -10.85
CA ALA A 58 -6.70 4.40 -12.14
C ALA A 58 -7.45 5.06 -13.30
N GLN A 59 -8.79 5.09 -13.24
CA GLN A 59 -9.63 5.78 -14.23
C GLN A 59 -9.42 7.29 -14.22
N VAL A 60 -9.27 7.89 -13.04
CA VAL A 60 -9.09 9.34 -12.88
C VAL A 60 -7.69 9.79 -13.26
N LEU A 61 -6.68 9.03 -12.84
CA LEU A 61 -5.28 9.38 -13.02
C LEU A 61 -4.70 8.94 -14.38
N GLY A 62 -5.43 8.10 -15.12
CA GLY A 62 -4.96 7.56 -16.41
C GLY A 62 -3.77 6.61 -16.29
N GLN A 63 -3.47 6.14 -15.07
CA GLN A 63 -2.37 5.24 -14.78
C GLN A 63 -2.82 4.06 -13.93
N GLN A 64 -2.22 2.90 -14.14
CA GLN A 64 -2.53 1.70 -13.37
C GLN A 64 -2.13 1.89 -11.89
N ILE A 65 -2.99 1.39 -10.99
CA ILE A 65 -2.66 1.29 -9.57
C ILE A 65 -2.58 -0.18 -9.20
N VAL A 66 -1.40 -0.60 -8.74
CA VAL A 66 -1.11 -2.01 -8.41
C VAL A 66 -1.21 -2.21 -6.91
N VAL A 67 -2.14 -3.05 -6.47
CA VAL A 67 -2.26 -3.44 -5.06
C VAL A 67 -1.29 -4.58 -4.76
N ASP A 68 -0.33 -4.33 -3.84
CA ASP A 68 0.73 -5.25 -3.43
C ASP A 68 0.57 -5.59 -1.94
N ASN A 69 0.20 -6.83 -1.65
CA ASN A 69 -0.02 -7.29 -0.28
C ASN A 69 1.32 -7.69 0.37
N LYS A 70 1.65 -7.07 1.51
CA LYS A 70 2.86 -7.33 2.29
C LYS A 70 2.50 -7.61 3.76
N PRO A 71 1.91 -8.76 4.05
CA PRO A 71 1.48 -9.10 5.41
C PRO A 71 2.66 -9.40 6.32
N GLY A 72 2.44 -9.29 7.64
CA GLY A 72 3.34 -9.79 8.66
C GLY A 72 3.71 -8.78 9.73
N ALA A 73 4.06 -9.31 10.91
CA ALA A 73 4.50 -8.58 12.10
C ALA A 73 3.60 -7.39 12.46
N GLY A 74 2.26 -7.57 12.42
CA GLY A 74 1.33 -6.49 12.80
C GLY A 74 1.44 -5.23 11.95
N THR A 75 1.64 -5.35 10.64
CA THR A 75 1.87 -4.29 9.64
C THR A 75 3.32 -3.83 9.45
N ILE A 76 4.25 -4.22 10.32
CA ILE A 76 5.64 -3.72 10.29
C ILE A 76 6.31 -4.01 8.95
N ILE A 77 6.16 -5.23 8.40
CA ILE A 77 6.83 -5.61 7.15
C ILE A 77 6.40 -4.74 5.97
N GLY A 78 5.09 -4.52 5.82
CA GLY A 78 4.57 -3.67 4.75
C GLY A 78 4.95 -2.20 4.92
N THR A 79 4.95 -1.71 6.15
CA THR A 79 5.35 -0.33 6.48
C THR A 79 6.83 -0.10 6.17
N GLU A 80 7.73 -0.99 6.62
CA GLU A 80 9.15 -0.89 6.28
C GLU A 80 9.42 -0.94 4.78
N PHE A 81 8.67 -1.74 4.04
CA PHE A 81 8.80 -1.79 2.59
C PHE A 81 8.54 -0.42 1.96
N VAL A 82 7.50 0.29 2.43
CA VAL A 82 7.19 1.64 1.94
C VAL A 82 8.26 2.63 2.36
N LEU A 83 8.73 2.60 3.60
CA LEU A 83 9.77 3.50 4.10
C LEU A 83 11.11 3.36 3.36
N ARG A 84 11.42 2.15 2.87
CA ARG A 84 12.62 1.90 2.04
C ARG A 84 12.43 2.27 0.57
N SER A 85 11.21 2.58 0.15
CA SER A 85 10.91 3.00 -1.21
C SER A 85 11.31 4.47 -1.42
N LYS A 86 11.41 4.89 -2.69
CA LYS A 86 11.68 6.30 -2.99
C LYS A 86 10.48 7.16 -2.57
N PRO A 87 10.71 8.34 -1.93
CA PRO A 87 9.62 9.23 -1.51
C PRO A 87 9.14 10.10 -2.69
N ASP A 88 8.72 9.47 -3.77
CA ASP A 88 8.33 10.11 -5.03
C ASP A 88 6.82 10.01 -5.32
N GLY A 89 6.02 9.53 -4.35
CA GLY A 89 4.58 9.38 -4.46
C GLY A 89 4.11 8.10 -5.19
N TYR A 90 5.03 7.30 -5.76
CA TYR A 90 4.64 6.08 -6.49
C TYR A 90 4.49 4.82 -5.62
N THR A 91 4.81 4.92 -4.33
CA THR A 91 4.58 3.84 -3.37
C THR A 91 3.84 4.40 -2.16
N VAL A 92 2.62 3.94 -1.95
CA VAL A 92 1.72 4.45 -0.92
C VAL A 92 1.32 3.30 0.00
N LEU A 93 1.38 3.54 1.32
CA LEU A 93 0.90 2.59 2.32
C LEU A 93 -0.59 2.78 2.54
N LEU A 94 -1.36 1.70 2.46
CA LEU A 94 -2.78 1.66 2.80
C LEU A 94 -2.95 0.83 4.07
N THR A 95 -3.19 1.48 5.18
CA THR A 95 -3.25 0.81 6.48
C THR A 95 -4.43 1.31 7.30
N PRO A 96 -5.12 0.44 8.05
CA PRO A 96 -6.05 0.87 9.06
C PRO A 96 -5.34 1.43 10.30
N ALA A 97 -6.09 1.91 11.25
CA ALA A 97 -5.60 2.50 12.51
C ALA A 97 -4.70 1.58 13.36
N ALA A 98 -4.55 0.30 13.00
CA ALA A 98 -3.64 -0.62 13.68
C ALA A 98 -2.18 -0.13 13.70
N LEU A 99 -1.75 0.61 12.67
CA LEU A 99 -0.43 1.24 12.66
C LEU A 99 -0.24 2.18 13.86
N ILE A 100 -1.24 3.03 14.11
CA ILE A 100 -1.24 3.99 15.23
C ILE A 100 -1.44 3.26 16.56
N ALA A 101 -2.36 2.27 16.60
CA ALA A 101 -2.64 1.49 17.79
C ALA A 101 -1.39 0.74 18.28
N ASN A 102 -0.64 0.10 17.38
CA ASN A 102 0.61 -0.58 17.73
C ASN A 102 1.62 0.36 18.39
N ALA A 103 1.76 1.59 17.88
CA ALA A 103 2.62 2.59 18.51
C ALA A 103 2.10 3.00 19.89
N ALA A 104 0.80 3.23 20.04
CA ALA A 104 0.16 3.61 21.31
C ALA A 104 0.27 2.51 22.38
N PHE A 105 0.24 1.23 21.98
CA PHE A 105 0.43 0.08 22.88
C PHE A 105 1.90 -0.26 23.14
N GLY A 106 2.84 0.57 22.67
CA GLY A 106 4.26 0.41 22.94
C GLY A 106 4.92 -0.74 22.15
N THR A 107 4.33 -1.17 21.06
CA THR A 107 4.97 -2.12 20.15
C THR A 107 6.24 -1.48 19.60
N LYS A 108 7.38 -2.12 19.82
CA LYS A 108 8.67 -1.65 19.27
C LYS A 108 8.64 -1.79 17.75
N THR A 109 8.68 -0.66 17.07
CA THR A 109 8.79 -0.59 15.62
C THR A 109 10.16 -0.03 15.23
N PRO A 110 10.75 -0.42 14.11
CA PRO A 110 12.02 0.11 13.63
C PRO A 110 11.87 1.49 12.94
N TYR A 111 10.74 2.15 13.12
CA TYR A 111 10.40 3.44 12.51
C TYR A 111 9.57 4.30 13.48
N ASP A 112 9.56 5.60 13.24
CA ASP A 112 8.77 6.60 13.93
C ASP A 112 7.64 7.08 12.99
N ILE A 113 6.39 6.78 13.35
CA ILE A 113 5.23 7.08 12.49
C ILE A 113 5.12 8.57 12.18
N ASP A 114 5.39 9.42 13.18
CA ASP A 114 5.21 10.87 13.06
C ASP A 114 6.31 11.53 12.23
N LYS A 115 7.49 10.90 12.12
CA LYS A 115 8.63 11.44 11.38
C LYS A 115 8.82 10.81 10.02
N ASP A 116 8.57 9.50 9.92
CA ASP A 116 8.95 8.72 8.75
C ASP A 116 7.81 8.56 7.74
N LEU A 117 6.56 8.84 8.15
CA LEU A 117 5.38 8.73 7.30
C LEU A 117 4.67 10.08 7.16
N VAL A 118 4.18 10.35 5.95
CA VAL A 118 3.34 11.52 5.66
C VAL A 118 1.92 11.04 5.42
N PRO A 119 0.94 11.40 6.28
CA PRO A 119 -0.46 11.05 6.05
C PRO A 119 -1.00 11.80 4.82
N VAL A 120 -1.68 11.06 3.93
CA VAL A 120 -2.27 11.64 2.71
C VAL A 120 -3.76 11.89 2.92
N LEU A 121 -4.53 10.83 3.19
CA LEU A 121 -5.95 10.96 3.49
C LEU A 121 -6.53 9.68 4.11
N GLY A 122 -7.65 9.82 4.84
CA GLY A 122 -8.50 8.70 5.20
C GLY A 122 -9.52 8.46 4.08
N PHE A 123 -9.56 7.25 3.52
CA PHE A 123 -10.38 6.95 2.36
C PHE A 123 -11.57 6.02 2.61
N VAL A 124 -11.59 5.33 3.77
CA VAL A 124 -12.69 4.43 4.15
C VAL A 124 -12.76 4.27 5.67
N ASP A 125 -13.97 4.21 6.20
CA ASP A 125 -14.25 3.78 7.56
C ASP A 125 -14.76 2.34 7.54
N LEU A 126 -14.10 1.48 8.32
CA LEU A 126 -14.44 0.07 8.43
C LEU A 126 -14.92 -0.19 9.87
N PRO A 127 -16.23 -0.33 10.10
CA PRO A 127 -16.74 -0.63 11.43
C PRO A 127 -16.30 -2.02 11.87
N MET A 128 -15.90 -2.14 13.13
CA MET A 128 -15.57 -3.43 13.73
C MET A 128 -16.81 -4.06 14.32
N LEU A 129 -16.98 -5.35 14.08
CA LEU A 129 -18.09 -6.12 14.60
C LEU A 129 -17.54 -7.30 15.42
N LEU A 130 -18.15 -7.53 16.57
CA LEU A 130 -17.99 -8.77 17.32
C LEU A 130 -19.13 -9.71 16.92
N ALA A 131 -18.78 -10.83 16.30
CA ALA A 131 -19.74 -11.85 15.88
C ALA A 131 -19.53 -13.12 16.70
N ALA A 132 -20.62 -13.79 17.05
CA ALA A 132 -20.61 -15.10 17.66
C ALA A 132 -21.41 -16.09 16.81
N SER A 133 -21.15 -17.39 16.98
CA SER A 133 -21.97 -18.43 16.37
C SER A 133 -23.42 -18.34 16.86
N ASN A 134 -24.38 -18.68 16.02
CA ASN A 134 -25.79 -18.79 16.42
C ASN A 134 -26.03 -19.86 17.52
N SER A 135 -25.09 -20.77 17.72
CA SER A 135 -25.09 -21.76 18.80
C SER A 135 -24.42 -21.26 20.08
N ALA A 136 -23.94 -20.02 20.13
CA ALA A 136 -23.34 -19.47 21.33
C ALA A 136 -24.38 -19.35 22.44
N PRO A 137 -24.02 -19.66 23.72
CA PRO A 137 -24.95 -19.58 24.84
C PRO A 137 -25.18 -18.16 25.38
N PHE A 138 -24.96 -17.15 24.54
CA PHE A 138 -25.10 -15.73 24.85
C PHE A 138 -25.49 -14.94 23.59
N ALA A 139 -26.29 -13.91 23.75
CA ALA A 139 -26.73 -13.00 22.68
C ALA A 139 -26.16 -11.58 22.82
N THR A 140 -25.62 -11.23 23.96
CA THR A 140 -25.08 -9.91 24.26
C THR A 140 -23.66 -10.01 24.82
N VAL A 141 -22.91 -8.89 24.75
CA VAL A 141 -21.56 -8.81 25.34
C VAL A 141 -21.60 -9.00 26.86
N ALA A 142 -22.66 -8.52 27.53
CA ALA A 142 -22.83 -8.70 28.97
C ALA A 142 -23.00 -10.18 29.33
N GLU A 143 -23.84 -10.89 28.60
CA GLU A 143 -24.05 -12.34 28.77
C GLU A 143 -22.77 -13.13 28.43
N MET A 144 -22.05 -12.75 27.37
CA MET A 144 -20.77 -13.36 27.04
C MET A 144 -19.77 -13.22 28.19
N LYS A 145 -19.66 -12.04 28.80
CA LYS A 145 -18.78 -11.79 29.97
C LYS A 145 -19.20 -12.62 31.17
N ALA A 146 -20.50 -12.70 31.48
CA ALA A 146 -21.02 -13.50 32.58
C ALA A 146 -20.79 -14.99 32.35
N TRP A 147 -21.02 -15.46 31.12
CA TRP A 147 -20.76 -16.85 30.74
C TRP A 147 -19.28 -17.19 30.86
N ALA A 148 -18.39 -16.31 30.40
CA ALA A 148 -16.94 -16.49 30.51
C ALA A 148 -16.50 -16.59 31.99
N ALA A 149 -17.01 -15.70 32.85
CA ALA A 149 -16.69 -15.68 34.28
C ALA A 149 -17.17 -16.94 35.02
N ALA A 150 -18.28 -17.53 34.58
CA ALA A 150 -18.84 -18.76 35.15
C ALA A 150 -18.07 -20.04 34.77
N GLN A 151 -17.05 -19.94 33.93
CA GLN A 151 -16.28 -21.09 33.45
C GLN A 151 -14.78 -20.96 33.78
N PRO A 152 -14.40 -20.99 35.05
CA PRO A 152 -13.01 -20.86 35.45
C PRO A 152 -12.16 -21.99 34.84
N GLY A 153 -11.03 -21.61 34.24
CA GLY A 153 -10.10 -22.53 33.60
C GLY A 153 -10.45 -22.91 32.16
N ARG A 154 -11.53 -22.39 31.55
CA ARG A 154 -11.80 -22.52 30.12
C ARG A 154 -11.25 -21.34 29.33
N THR A 155 -10.63 -21.65 28.20
CA THR A 155 -10.14 -20.65 27.24
C THR A 155 -11.27 -20.31 26.26
N ILE A 156 -11.55 -19.03 26.09
CA ILE A 156 -12.43 -18.58 25.02
C ILE A 156 -11.56 -18.32 23.79
N SER A 157 -11.83 -19.06 22.73
CA SER A 157 -11.15 -18.85 21.45
C SER A 157 -11.89 -17.80 20.65
N TYR A 158 -11.15 -16.89 20.04
CA TYR A 158 -11.66 -15.91 19.09
C TYR A 158 -10.77 -15.84 17.85
N ALA A 159 -11.32 -15.39 16.76
CA ALA A 159 -10.59 -15.16 15.51
C ALA A 159 -10.33 -13.66 15.32
N SER A 160 -9.14 -13.33 14.85
CA SER A 160 -8.74 -11.97 14.51
C SER A 160 -7.97 -11.97 13.18
N ALA A 161 -7.71 -10.81 12.65
CA ALA A 161 -6.89 -10.65 11.43
C ALA A 161 -5.37 -10.84 11.68
N GLY A 162 -4.99 -11.33 12.84
CA GLY A 162 -3.61 -11.61 13.26
C GLY A 162 -3.13 -10.72 14.41
N VAL A 163 -2.05 -11.16 15.04
CA VAL A 163 -1.43 -10.43 16.16
C VAL A 163 -1.02 -9.02 15.71
N GLY A 164 -1.35 -8.01 16.50
CA GLY A 164 -1.09 -6.61 16.20
C GLY A 164 -2.09 -5.97 15.23
N SER A 165 -3.12 -6.72 14.79
CA SER A 165 -4.25 -6.12 14.09
C SER A 165 -5.21 -5.44 15.07
N LEU A 166 -6.01 -4.48 14.59
CA LEU A 166 -6.99 -3.79 15.43
C LEU A 166 -8.06 -4.73 16.01
N THR A 167 -8.33 -5.85 15.35
CA THR A 167 -9.26 -6.89 15.83
C THR A 167 -8.62 -7.83 16.85
N HIS A 168 -7.31 -7.73 17.09
CA HIS A 168 -6.59 -8.52 18.08
C HIS A 168 -6.35 -7.73 19.38
N LEU A 169 -6.22 -6.43 19.27
CA LEU A 169 -6.01 -5.50 20.38
C LEU A 169 -7.31 -5.24 21.14
#